data_e6d9c931dd5b8d27ef6bcabad704c804
#
_entry.id   e6d9c931dd5b8d27ef6bcabad704c804
#
_cell.length_a   1.000
_cell.length_b   1.000
_cell.length_c   1.000
_cell.angle_alpha   90.00
_cell.angle_beta   90.00
_cell.angle_gamma   90.00
#
_symmetry.space_group_name_H-M   'P 1'
#
loop_
_entity.id
_entity.type
_entity.pdbx_description
1 polymer ?
#
loop_
_entity_poly.entity_id
_entity_poly.type
_entity_poly.pdbx_seq_one_letter_code
_entity_poly.pdbx_strand_id
1 'polypeptide(L)' 'MNKIKNYIENQNWSKAFSTARKFLFGIDKSDMRNIEIASDYLNGKGNFYKSLGIDCEKCLIEAKTFLINK' A
#
# COMPACT_ATOMS: atom_id res chain seq x y z
N MET A 1 -15.70 -10.17 -1.64
CA MET A 1 -14.71 -9.29 -1.17
C MET A 1 -13.32 -9.88 -1.05
N ASN A 2 -12.96 -10.71 -1.97
CA ASN A 2 -11.71 -11.44 -1.86
C ASN A 2 -10.68 -11.03 -2.89
N LYS A 3 -10.95 -9.92 -3.62
CA LYS A 3 -10.02 -9.46 -4.63
C LYS A 3 -8.67 -9.06 -4.04
N ILE A 4 -8.71 -8.33 -2.92
CA ILE A 4 -7.47 -7.93 -2.26
C ILE A 4 -6.71 -9.14 -1.76
N LYS A 5 -7.41 -10.10 -1.17
CA LYS A 5 -6.79 -11.32 -0.69
C LYS A 5 -6.16 -12.10 -1.83
N ASN A 6 -6.85 -12.20 -2.98
CA ASN A 6 -6.31 -12.86 -4.15
C ASN A 6 -5.05 -12.17 -4.66
N TYR A 7 -5.04 -10.84 -4.68
CA TYR A 7 -3.87 -10.11 -5.11
C TYR A 7 -2.70 -10.35 -4.16
N ILE A 8 -2.96 -10.42 -2.86
CA ILE A 8 -1.92 -10.70 -1.87
C ILE A 8 -1.34 -12.11 -2.07
N GLU A 9 -2.21 -13.09 -2.27
CA GLU A 9 -1.77 -14.48 -2.48
C GLU A 9 -0.92 -14.62 -3.73
N ASN A 10 -1.20 -13.83 -4.75
CA ASN A 10 -0.43 -13.81 -6.00
C ASN A 10 0.72 -12.81 -5.96
N GLN A 11 0.98 -12.23 -4.81
CA GLN A 11 2.02 -11.22 -4.62
C GLN A 11 1.85 -10.01 -5.53
N ASN A 12 0.61 -9.73 -5.93
CA ASN A 12 0.29 -8.59 -6.76
C ASN A 12 -0.06 -7.39 -5.88
N TRP A 13 0.94 -6.92 -5.16
CA TRP A 13 0.76 -5.86 -4.16
C TRP A 13 0.32 -4.55 -4.77
N SER A 14 0.79 -4.25 -5.99
CA SER A 14 0.40 -3.03 -6.67
C SER A 14 -1.12 -2.94 -6.83
N LYS A 15 -1.74 -4.01 -7.30
CA LYS A 15 -3.20 -4.05 -7.44
C LYS A 15 -3.90 -4.11 -6.10
N ALA A 16 -3.31 -4.82 -5.13
CA ALA A 16 -3.87 -4.89 -3.79
C ALA A 16 -3.98 -3.50 -3.18
N PHE A 17 -2.93 -2.70 -3.27
CA PHE A 17 -2.94 -1.35 -2.73
C PHE A 17 -3.88 -0.43 -3.50
N SER A 18 -3.92 -0.53 -4.82
CA SER A 18 -4.83 0.27 -5.63
C SER A 18 -6.28 -0.03 -5.29
N THR A 19 -6.60 -1.30 -5.11
CA THR A 19 -7.95 -1.72 -4.74
C THR A 19 -8.30 -1.22 -3.34
N ALA A 20 -7.36 -1.34 -2.41
CA ALA A 20 -7.58 -0.88 -1.04
C ALA A 20 -7.87 0.62 -0.99
N ARG A 21 -7.14 1.42 -1.77
CA ARG A 21 -7.36 2.86 -1.82
C ARG A 21 -8.77 3.22 -2.28
N LYS A 22 -9.33 2.40 -3.16
CA LYS A 22 -10.64 2.70 -3.74
C LYS A 22 -11.80 2.16 -2.91
N PHE A 23 -11.63 1.00 -2.30
CA PHE A 23 -12.76 0.25 -1.75
C PHE A 23 -12.74 0.04 -0.25
N LEU A 24 -11.65 0.32 0.43
CA LEU A 24 -11.63 0.21 1.88
C LEU A 24 -12.05 1.54 2.51
N PHE A 25 -12.99 1.44 3.45
CA PHE A 25 -13.49 2.60 4.18
C PHE A 25 -13.08 2.48 5.65
N GLY A 26 -13.06 3.60 6.34
CA GLY A 26 -12.72 3.61 7.75
C GLY A 26 -11.24 3.43 8.03
N ILE A 27 -10.39 3.66 7.03
CA ILE A 27 -8.95 3.56 7.20
C ILE A 27 -8.43 4.87 7.79
N ASP A 28 -7.57 4.77 8.81
CA ASP A 28 -6.92 5.94 9.38
C ASP A 28 -6.06 6.65 8.33
N LYS A 29 -5.89 7.95 8.51
CA LYS A 29 -5.07 8.73 7.59
C LYS A 29 -3.64 8.20 7.50
N SER A 30 -3.08 7.75 8.62
CA SER A 30 -1.73 7.19 8.64
C SER A 30 -1.64 5.93 7.78
N ASP A 31 -2.60 5.03 7.93
CA ASP A 31 -2.61 3.79 7.16
C ASP A 31 -2.85 4.06 5.69
N MET A 32 -3.77 4.98 5.39
CA MET A 32 -4.04 5.36 4.00
C MET A 32 -2.79 5.96 3.35
N ARG A 33 -2.06 6.79 4.09
CA ARG A 33 -0.82 7.38 3.58
C ARG A 33 0.22 6.30 3.28
N ASN A 34 0.35 5.31 4.18
CA ASN A 34 1.27 4.21 3.95
C ASN A 34 0.90 3.44 2.69
N ILE A 35 -0.39 3.20 2.49
CA ILE A 35 -0.87 2.49 1.30
C ILE A 35 -0.57 3.30 0.04
N GLU A 36 -0.81 4.60 0.07
CA GLU A 36 -0.53 5.46 -1.07
C GLU A 36 0.96 5.46 -1.43
N ILE A 37 1.81 5.62 -0.42
CA ILE A 37 3.25 5.64 -0.63
C ILE A 37 3.73 4.29 -1.15
N ALA A 38 3.21 3.20 -0.58
CA ALA A 38 3.57 1.86 -1.02
C ALA A 38 3.16 1.62 -2.47
N SER A 39 1.96 2.05 -2.84
CA SER A 39 1.47 1.91 -4.20
C SER A 39 2.35 2.67 -5.18
N ASP A 40 2.69 3.92 -4.85
CA ASP A 40 3.54 4.74 -5.71
C ASP A 40 4.95 4.17 -5.82
N TYR A 41 5.47 3.66 -4.71
CA TYR A 41 6.79 3.03 -4.71
C TYR A 41 6.84 1.84 -5.66
N LEU A 42 5.81 1.00 -5.64
CA LEU A 42 5.74 -0.16 -6.53
C LEU A 42 5.55 0.25 -7.99
N ASN A 43 5.01 1.43 -8.23
CA ASN A 43 4.81 1.96 -9.58
C ASN A 43 6.01 2.78 -10.06
N GLY A 44 7.11 2.75 -9.33
CA GLY A 44 8.35 3.42 -9.75
C GLY A 44 8.46 4.88 -9.33
N LYS A 45 7.61 5.33 -8.42
CA LYS A 45 7.60 6.72 -7.96
C LYS A 45 8.29 6.90 -6.61
N GLY A 46 9.02 5.89 -6.16
CA GLY A 46 9.68 5.94 -4.87
C GLY A 46 10.69 7.06 -4.74
N ASN A 47 11.33 7.46 -5.83
CA ASN A 47 12.33 8.51 -5.80
C ASN A 47 11.76 9.84 -5.30
N PHE A 48 10.52 10.14 -5.65
CA PHE A 48 9.86 11.34 -5.19
C PHE A 48 9.80 11.39 -3.66
N TYR A 49 9.36 10.29 -3.06
CA TYR A 49 9.24 10.21 -1.60
C TYR A 49 10.60 10.17 -0.93
N LYS A 50 11.56 9.53 -1.56
CA LYS A 50 12.93 9.49 -1.04
C LYS A 50 13.53 10.90 -0.95
N SER A 51 13.23 11.73 -1.95
CA SER A 51 13.67 13.12 -1.94
C SER A 51 13.11 13.90 -0.76
N LEU A 52 11.92 13.50 -0.29
CA LEU A 52 11.28 14.13 0.85
C LEU A 52 11.70 13.54 2.19
N GLY A 53 12.63 12.59 2.18
CA GLY A 53 13.10 11.94 3.39
C GLY A 53 12.18 10.85 3.91
N ILE A 54 11.29 10.34 3.07
CA ILE A 54 10.34 9.32 3.45
C ILE A 54 10.91 7.94 3.16
N ASP A 55 10.83 7.04 4.16
CA ASP A 55 11.27 5.66 4.01
C ASP A 55 10.16 4.84 3.37
N CYS A 56 10.22 4.70 2.05
CA CYS A 56 9.19 3.99 1.30
C CYS A 56 9.13 2.50 1.66
N GLU A 57 10.28 1.90 1.96
CA GLU A 57 10.30 0.48 2.32
C GLU A 57 9.54 0.24 3.62
N LYS A 58 9.73 1.11 4.59
CA LYS A 58 9.02 1.00 5.86
C LYS A 58 7.52 1.18 5.64
N CYS A 59 7.13 2.16 4.85
CA CYS A 59 5.72 2.36 4.51
C CYS A 59 5.15 1.14 3.80
N LEU A 60 5.92 0.54 2.92
CA LEU A 60 5.50 -0.66 2.20
C LEU A 60 5.25 -1.82 3.16
N ILE A 61 6.17 -2.04 4.09
CA ILE A 61 6.03 -3.11 5.08
C ILE A 61 4.80 -2.88 5.94
N GLU A 62 4.60 -1.68 6.41
CA GLU A 62 3.45 -1.35 7.25
C GLU A 62 2.14 -1.51 6.47
N ALA A 63 2.12 -1.09 5.22
CA ALA A 63 0.93 -1.22 4.38
C ALA A 63 0.61 -2.70 4.12
N LYS A 64 1.61 -3.51 3.84
CA LYS A 64 1.41 -4.95 3.67
C LYS A 64 0.84 -5.59 4.93
N THR A 65 1.43 -5.25 6.08
CA THR A 65 0.97 -5.78 7.36
C THR A 65 -0.48 -5.39 7.61
N PHE A 66 -0.83 -4.15 7.31
CA PHE A 66 -2.19 -3.67 7.47
C PHE A 66 -3.18 -4.49 6.62
N LEU A 67 -2.84 -4.74 5.36
CA LEU A 67 -3.72 -5.50 4.48
C LEU A 67 -3.82 -6.97 4.90
N ILE A 68 -2.74 -7.55 5.36
CA ILE A 68 -2.74 -8.95 5.80
C ILE A 68 -3.61 -9.12 7.04
N ASN A 69 -3.61 -8.15 7.93
CA ASN A 69 -4.38 -8.21 9.18
C ASN A 69 -5.81 -7.72 9.02
N LYS A 70 -6.18 -7.30 7.83
CA LYS A 70 -7.53 -6.85 7.56
C LYS A 70 -8.43 -8.02 7.18
#